data_4a51f3051a4ffe930e7b3172cf241613
#
_entry.id   4a51f3051a4ffe930e7b3172cf241613
#
_cell.length_a   1.000
_cell.length_b   1.000
_cell.length_c   1.000
_cell.angle_alpha   90.00
_cell.angle_beta   90.00
_cell.angle_gamma   90.00
#
_symmetry.space_group_name_H-M   'P 1'
#
loop_
_entity.id
_entity.type
_entity.pdbx_description
1 polymer ?
#
loop_
_entity_poly.entity_id
_entity_poly.type
_entity_poly.pdbx_seq_one_letter_code
_entity_poly.pdbx_strand_id
1 'polypeptide(L)'
;MDRKEELAVGRRLLGHIEARTTDLAAAMFRNKVINYSCRERAALEREKLFRDQPIFMGLSTRLPKPGDYLTEDVAGMPVLMTRTNDGKVMAFANICRHRAAPVAEGCGNARAFTCPYHGWTYDLAGKLLGTTDKIGFAGIDLATHGLVRLPSAEKHGMLFVQPKPAREGESLSLDVDSSLGAFANDLDSLKLDT
;
A
#
# COMPACT_ATOMS: atom_id res chain seq x y z
N MET A 1 13.69 -3.44 -19.67
CA MET A 1 13.77 -3.27 -21.15
C MET A 1 15.20 -3.47 -21.57
N ASP A 2 15.50 -4.32 -22.55
CA ASP A 2 16.87 -4.51 -23.02
C ASP A 2 17.32 -3.34 -23.91
N ARG A 3 18.64 -3.22 -24.15
CA ARG A 3 19.23 -2.11 -24.94
C ARG A 3 18.74 -2.08 -26.39
N LYS A 4 18.41 -3.23 -26.97
CA LYS A 4 17.90 -3.33 -28.35
C LYS A 4 16.48 -2.78 -28.45
N GLU A 5 15.64 -3.12 -27.50
CA GLU A 5 14.27 -2.59 -27.38
C GLU A 5 14.28 -1.08 -27.12
N GLU A 6 15.13 -0.61 -26.20
CA GLU A 6 15.30 0.82 -25.89
C GLU A 6 15.63 1.62 -27.16
N LEU A 7 16.60 1.13 -27.94
CA LEU A 7 17.00 1.76 -29.20
C LEU A 7 15.89 1.71 -30.27
N ALA A 8 15.10 0.63 -30.31
CA ALA A 8 13.99 0.52 -31.24
C ALA A 8 12.86 1.52 -30.89
N VAL A 9 12.52 1.65 -29.62
CA VAL A 9 11.55 2.66 -29.14
C VAL A 9 12.05 4.07 -29.42
N GLY A 10 13.34 4.36 -29.13
CA GLY A 10 13.94 5.67 -29.40
C GLY A 10 13.89 6.06 -30.88
N ARG A 11 14.23 5.13 -31.79
CA ARG A 11 14.14 5.37 -33.23
C ARG A 11 12.70 5.62 -33.70
N ARG A 12 11.71 4.86 -33.15
CA ARG A 12 10.29 5.08 -33.47
C ARG A 12 9.83 6.46 -33.01
N LEU A 13 10.20 6.88 -31.80
CA LEU A 13 9.87 8.21 -31.28
C LEU A 13 10.47 9.33 -32.14
N LEU A 14 11.76 9.22 -32.53
CA LEU A 14 12.39 10.18 -33.43
C LEU A 14 11.67 10.26 -34.78
N GLY A 15 11.32 9.11 -35.37
CA GLY A 15 10.53 9.08 -36.62
C GLY A 15 9.16 9.78 -36.49
N HIS A 16 8.48 9.62 -35.36
CA HIS A 16 7.24 10.36 -35.09
C HIS A 16 7.45 11.87 -34.97
N ILE A 17 8.54 12.30 -34.31
CA ILE A 17 8.88 13.73 -34.17
C ILE A 17 9.15 14.33 -35.57
N GLU A 18 9.98 13.69 -36.38
CA GLU A 18 10.33 14.14 -37.72
C GLU A 18 9.12 14.21 -38.66
N ALA A 19 8.27 13.18 -38.62
CA ALA A 19 7.06 13.09 -39.44
C ALA A 19 5.87 13.91 -38.88
N ARG A 20 5.99 14.48 -37.67
CA ARG A 20 4.88 15.14 -36.92
C ARG A 20 3.66 14.23 -36.78
N THR A 21 3.91 12.96 -36.44
CA THR A 21 2.90 11.92 -36.25
C THR A 21 2.97 11.35 -34.84
N THR A 22 2.10 10.43 -34.51
CA THR A 22 2.10 9.66 -33.28
C THR A 22 1.60 8.24 -33.54
N ASP A 23 1.83 7.33 -32.59
CA ASP A 23 1.21 6.00 -32.63
C ASP A 23 -0.30 6.12 -32.60
N LEU A 24 -0.97 5.59 -33.60
CA LEU A 24 -2.43 5.55 -33.70
C LEU A 24 -2.91 4.11 -33.76
N ALA A 25 -4.04 3.83 -33.14
CA ALA A 25 -4.73 2.57 -33.35
C ALA A 25 -5.21 2.44 -34.81
N ALA A 26 -5.30 1.22 -35.30
CA ALA A 26 -5.76 0.94 -36.68
C ALA A 26 -7.18 1.44 -36.98
N ALA A 27 -8.03 1.58 -35.94
CA ALA A 27 -9.38 2.10 -36.04
C ALA A 27 -9.81 2.79 -34.74
N MET A 28 -10.79 3.71 -34.84
CA MET A 28 -11.42 4.33 -33.71
C MET A 28 -12.20 3.29 -32.90
N PHE A 29 -11.93 3.22 -31.60
CA PHE A 29 -12.69 2.41 -30.66
C PHE A 29 -13.73 3.29 -29.93
N ARG A 30 -14.98 2.84 -29.93
CA ARG A 30 -16.08 3.48 -29.17
C ARG A 30 -16.33 2.67 -27.91
N ASN A 31 -15.93 3.20 -26.75
CA ASN A 31 -16.27 2.60 -25.48
C ASN A 31 -17.66 3.04 -25.02
N LYS A 32 -18.48 2.08 -24.57
CA LYS A 32 -19.82 2.37 -24.06
C LYS A 32 -19.72 3.09 -22.72
N VAL A 33 -20.47 4.17 -22.52
CA VAL A 33 -20.51 4.95 -21.28
C VAL A 33 -20.80 4.08 -20.05
N ILE A 34 -21.64 3.06 -20.19
CA ILE A 34 -21.96 2.11 -19.10
C ILE A 34 -20.71 1.43 -18.52
N ASN A 35 -19.63 1.28 -19.28
CA ASN A 35 -18.38 0.71 -18.77
C ASN A 35 -17.74 1.60 -17.69
N TYR A 36 -18.05 2.89 -17.65
CA TYR A 36 -17.53 3.85 -16.66
C TYR A 36 -18.54 4.15 -15.55
N SER A 37 -19.83 3.90 -15.76
CA SER A 37 -20.91 4.29 -14.82
C SER A 37 -21.63 3.11 -14.16
N CYS A 38 -21.24 1.87 -14.48
CA CYS A 38 -21.83 0.66 -13.91
C CYS A 38 -21.38 0.47 -12.45
N ARG A 39 -22.30 0.54 -11.51
CA ARG A 39 -22.02 0.39 -10.07
C ARG A 39 -21.54 -1.01 -9.70
N GLU A 40 -22.10 -2.03 -10.33
CA GLU A 40 -21.74 -3.43 -10.10
C GLU A 40 -20.30 -3.69 -10.57
N ARG A 41 -19.91 -3.14 -11.73
CA ARG A 41 -18.54 -3.21 -12.23
C ARG A 41 -17.59 -2.48 -11.29
N ALA A 42 -17.90 -1.25 -10.87
CA ALA A 42 -17.07 -0.48 -9.95
C ALA A 42 -16.88 -1.19 -8.60
N ALA A 43 -17.92 -1.87 -8.10
CA ALA A 43 -17.81 -2.68 -6.88
C ALA A 43 -16.87 -3.89 -7.08
N LEU A 44 -16.98 -4.58 -8.22
CA LEU A 44 -16.14 -5.71 -8.57
C LEU A 44 -14.67 -5.27 -8.78
N GLU A 45 -14.44 -4.16 -9.47
CA GLU A 45 -13.10 -3.57 -9.66
C GLU A 45 -12.46 -3.18 -8.33
N ARG A 46 -13.22 -2.55 -7.44
CA ARG A 46 -12.75 -2.21 -6.08
C ARG A 46 -12.28 -3.45 -5.33
N GLU A 47 -13.05 -4.52 -5.37
CA GLU A 47 -12.68 -5.77 -4.68
C GLU A 47 -11.52 -6.47 -5.36
N LYS A 48 -11.55 -6.64 -6.68
CA LYS A 48 -10.61 -7.49 -7.42
C LYS A 48 -9.31 -6.80 -7.80
N LEU A 49 -9.35 -5.51 -8.11
CA LEU A 49 -8.17 -4.74 -8.55
C LEU A 49 -7.55 -3.95 -7.41
N PHE A 50 -8.38 -3.37 -6.53
CA PHE A 50 -7.88 -2.46 -5.49
C PHE A 50 -7.77 -3.08 -4.09
N ARG A 51 -8.47 -4.19 -3.81
CA ARG A 51 -8.41 -4.85 -2.49
C ARG A 51 -7.73 -6.20 -2.49
N ASP A 52 -7.85 -6.97 -3.56
CA ASP A 52 -7.23 -8.29 -3.68
C ASP A 52 -5.79 -8.24 -4.23
N GLN A 53 -5.29 -7.08 -4.70
CA GLN A 53 -3.97 -6.92 -5.30
C GLN A 53 -3.04 -6.06 -4.43
N PRO A 54 -1.70 -6.20 -4.58
CA PRO A 54 -0.75 -5.26 -4.01
C PRO A 54 -0.94 -3.85 -4.61
N ILE A 55 -1.18 -2.86 -3.75
CA ILE A 55 -1.34 -1.46 -4.14
C ILE A 55 -0.10 -0.69 -3.75
N PHE A 56 0.42 0.11 -4.68
CA PHE A 56 1.56 0.99 -4.47
C PHE A 56 1.21 2.13 -3.52
N MET A 57 2.01 2.29 -2.47
CA MET A 57 1.84 3.30 -1.42
C MET A 57 2.84 4.46 -1.51
N GLY A 58 3.83 4.35 -2.38
CA GLY A 58 4.89 5.34 -2.55
C GLY A 58 6.28 4.71 -2.56
N LEU A 59 7.30 5.54 -2.72
CA LEU A 59 8.69 5.11 -2.66
C LEU A 59 9.10 4.81 -1.20
N SER A 60 10.07 3.92 -1.02
CA SER A 60 10.66 3.58 0.30
C SER A 60 11.22 4.80 1.02
N THR A 61 11.62 5.82 0.28
CA THR A 61 12.09 7.11 0.79
C THR A 61 11.03 7.91 1.57
N ARG A 62 9.75 7.50 1.52
CA ARG A 62 8.69 8.07 2.41
C ARG A 62 8.82 7.60 3.86
N LEU A 63 9.50 6.48 4.10
CA LEU A 63 9.71 5.88 5.44
C LEU A 63 11.21 5.55 5.65
N PRO A 64 12.14 6.53 5.58
CA PRO A 64 13.58 6.25 5.56
C PRO A 64 14.14 5.77 6.91
N LYS A 65 13.46 6.04 8.04
CA LYS A 65 13.99 5.80 9.39
C LYS A 65 13.02 5.01 10.25
N PRO A 66 13.52 4.22 11.22
CA PRO A 66 12.66 3.64 12.27
C PRO A 66 11.78 4.71 12.93
N GLY A 67 10.52 4.38 13.11
CA GLY A 67 9.49 5.28 13.62
C GLY A 67 8.75 6.09 12.55
N ASP A 68 9.26 6.17 11.32
CA ASP A 68 8.53 6.85 10.25
C ASP A 68 7.22 6.12 9.95
N TYR A 69 6.18 6.91 9.70
CA TYR A 69 4.86 6.40 9.36
C TYR A 69 4.18 7.27 8.32
N LEU A 70 3.20 6.68 7.64
CA LEU A 70 2.26 7.37 6.79
C LEU A 70 0.87 6.73 6.91
N THR A 71 -0.16 7.55 6.65
CA THR A 71 -1.55 7.10 6.58
C THR A 71 -2.15 7.46 5.24
N GLU A 72 -2.93 6.56 4.66
CA GLU A 72 -3.64 6.76 3.39
C GLU A 72 -4.98 6.02 3.44
N ASP A 73 -5.98 6.50 2.71
CA ASP A 73 -7.17 5.69 2.39
C ASP A 73 -6.92 4.94 1.07
N VAL A 74 -6.95 3.62 1.13
CA VAL A 74 -6.73 2.75 -0.03
C VAL A 74 -7.98 1.95 -0.30
N ALA A 75 -8.74 2.33 -1.31
CA ALA A 75 -10.00 1.68 -1.71
C ALA A 75 -11.03 1.60 -0.56
N GLY A 76 -11.10 2.62 0.30
CA GLY A 76 -11.97 2.70 1.46
C GLY A 76 -11.46 1.91 2.68
N MET A 77 -10.19 1.50 2.68
CA MET A 77 -9.49 0.97 3.85
C MET A 77 -8.53 2.04 4.37
N PRO A 78 -8.73 2.58 5.57
CA PRO A 78 -7.75 3.44 6.20
C PRO A 78 -6.52 2.62 6.59
N VAL A 79 -5.38 2.94 5.99
CA VAL A 79 -4.10 2.24 6.18
C VAL A 79 -3.16 3.09 7.02
N LEU A 80 -2.51 2.48 7.99
CA LEU A 80 -1.31 2.99 8.67
C LEU A 80 -0.14 2.11 8.25
N MET A 81 0.89 2.70 7.66
CA MET A 81 2.14 2.01 7.34
C MET A 81 3.28 2.60 8.18
N THR A 82 4.11 1.73 8.74
CA THR A 82 5.18 2.12 9.68
C THR A 82 6.50 1.48 9.29
N ARG A 83 7.62 2.14 9.62
CA ARG A 83 8.92 1.47 9.69
C ARG A 83 9.22 1.12 11.14
N THR A 84 9.34 -0.16 11.42
CA THR A 84 9.62 -0.68 12.75
C THR A 84 11.08 -0.44 13.17
N ASN A 85 11.39 -0.66 14.44
CA ASN A 85 12.75 -0.44 14.99
C ASN A 85 13.82 -1.37 14.37
N ASP A 86 13.41 -2.54 13.85
CA ASP A 86 14.27 -3.48 13.11
C ASP A 86 14.34 -3.17 11.61
N GLY A 87 13.81 -2.02 11.18
CA GLY A 87 13.87 -1.53 9.80
C GLY A 87 12.84 -2.12 8.85
N LYS A 88 11.94 -3.01 9.32
CA LYS A 88 10.90 -3.60 8.48
C LYS A 88 9.72 -2.64 8.28
N VAL A 89 9.12 -2.70 7.10
CA VAL A 89 7.85 -2.03 6.84
C VAL A 89 6.70 -2.96 7.22
N MET A 90 5.73 -2.39 7.95
CA MET A 90 4.50 -3.06 8.33
C MET A 90 3.30 -2.17 8.02
N ALA A 91 2.18 -2.80 7.63
CA ALA A 91 0.92 -2.10 7.41
C ALA A 91 -0.20 -2.64 8.29
N PHE A 92 -1.10 -1.73 8.67
CA PHE A 92 -2.23 -2.02 9.54
C PHE A 92 -3.47 -1.29 9.04
N ALA A 93 -4.66 -1.84 9.35
CA ALA A 93 -5.85 -1.01 9.36
C ALA A 93 -5.67 0.10 10.41
N ASN A 94 -5.77 1.35 9.99
CA ASN A 94 -5.67 2.54 10.87
C ASN A 94 -6.95 2.69 11.69
N ILE A 95 -7.26 1.67 12.47
CA ILE A 95 -8.53 1.51 13.19
C ILE A 95 -8.23 1.01 14.61
N CYS A 96 -8.48 1.86 15.60
CA CYS A 96 -8.32 1.49 17.01
C CYS A 96 -9.22 0.31 17.39
N ARG A 97 -8.67 -0.70 18.07
CA ARG A 97 -9.37 -1.92 18.48
C ARG A 97 -10.42 -1.68 19.57
N HIS A 98 -10.47 -0.48 20.14
CA HIS A 98 -11.49 -0.09 21.12
C HIS A 98 -12.82 0.32 20.44
N ARG A 99 -12.84 1.45 19.72
CA ARG A 99 -14.04 2.04 19.09
C ARG A 99 -13.78 2.60 17.69
N ALA A 100 -12.90 1.95 16.94
CA ALA A 100 -12.66 2.19 15.53
C ALA A 100 -12.20 3.60 15.11
N ALA A 101 -11.76 4.46 16.06
CA ALA A 101 -11.17 5.74 15.69
C ALA A 101 -9.78 5.53 15.03
N PRO A 102 -9.35 6.39 14.10
CA PRO A 102 -7.98 6.40 13.58
C PRO A 102 -6.97 6.56 14.71
N VAL A 103 -5.83 5.85 14.63
CA VAL A 103 -4.77 5.95 15.66
C VAL A 103 -3.66 6.91 15.26
N ALA A 104 -3.55 7.24 13.97
CA ALA A 104 -2.60 8.21 13.42
C ALA A 104 -3.21 8.95 12.24
N GLU A 105 -2.68 10.14 11.93
CA GLU A 105 -3.07 10.94 10.77
C GLU A 105 -1.82 11.50 10.06
N GLY A 106 -1.88 11.62 8.73
CA GLY A 106 -0.83 12.17 7.91
C GLY A 106 0.42 11.30 7.84
N CYS A 107 1.58 11.90 8.01
CA CYS A 107 2.88 11.23 8.03
C CYS A 107 3.80 11.90 9.05
N GLY A 108 4.84 11.19 9.51
CA GLY A 108 5.79 11.71 10.49
C GLY A 108 6.68 10.63 11.07
N ASN A 109 7.25 10.92 12.24
CA ASN A 109 8.04 9.96 13.01
C ASN A 109 7.49 9.87 14.44
N ALA A 110 7.21 8.66 14.91
CA ALA A 110 6.65 8.38 16.22
C ALA A 110 7.30 7.15 16.85
N ARG A 111 7.28 7.08 18.17
CA ARG A 111 7.71 5.87 18.91
C ARG A 111 6.55 4.92 19.19
N ALA A 112 5.34 5.47 19.21
CA ALA A 112 4.09 4.74 19.47
C ALA A 112 2.92 5.59 18.96
N PHE A 113 1.77 4.97 18.76
CA PHE A 113 0.52 5.62 18.34
C PHE A 113 -0.49 5.56 19.46
N THR A 114 -0.85 6.72 20.01
CA THR A 114 -1.87 6.81 21.05
C THR A 114 -3.18 7.27 20.41
N CYS A 115 -4.19 6.44 20.49
CA CYS A 115 -5.51 6.76 19.97
C CYS A 115 -6.06 8.03 20.62
N PRO A 116 -6.41 9.07 19.85
CA PRO A 116 -6.84 10.36 20.40
C PRO A 116 -8.17 10.28 21.12
N TYR A 117 -8.94 9.21 20.91
CA TYR A 117 -10.27 9.07 21.49
C TYR A 117 -10.23 8.60 22.95
N HIS A 118 -9.55 7.47 23.27
CA HIS A 118 -9.52 6.92 24.63
C HIS A 118 -8.11 6.45 25.05
N GLY A 119 -7.05 6.90 24.40
CA GLY A 119 -5.68 6.70 24.85
C GLY A 119 -5.13 5.27 24.74
N TRP A 120 -5.78 4.37 24.00
CA TRP A 120 -5.16 3.08 23.71
C TRP A 120 -3.90 3.29 22.88
N THR A 121 -2.79 2.71 23.32
CA THR A 121 -1.47 2.98 22.75
C THR A 121 -0.89 1.73 22.10
N TYR A 122 -0.42 1.87 20.86
CA TYR A 122 0.15 0.81 20.04
C TYR A 122 1.60 1.14 19.68
N ASP A 123 2.46 0.12 19.64
CA ASP A 123 3.83 0.27 19.13
C ASP A 123 3.88 0.30 17.60
N LEU A 124 5.11 0.46 17.06
CA LEU A 124 5.36 0.47 15.60
C LEU A 124 5.04 -0.86 14.91
N ALA A 125 4.98 -1.95 15.66
CA ALA A 125 4.60 -3.29 15.17
C ALA A 125 3.09 -3.57 15.37
N GLY A 126 2.31 -2.54 15.77
CA GLY A 126 0.86 -2.62 15.96
C GLY A 126 0.42 -3.34 17.24
N LYS A 127 1.36 -3.72 18.14
CA LYS A 127 1.02 -4.36 19.41
C LYS A 127 0.39 -3.33 20.37
N LEU A 128 -0.69 -3.71 21.04
CA LEU A 128 -1.27 -2.88 22.10
C LEU A 128 -0.34 -2.89 23.32
N LEU A 129 0.17 -1.70 23.68
CA LEU A 129 1.06 -1.51 24.83
C LEU A 129 0.29 -1.27 26.13
N GLY A 130 -0.88 -0.66 26.04
CA GLY A 130 -1.69 -0.36 27.20
C GLY A 130 -2.96 0.40 26.90
N THR A 131 -3.79 0.46 27.93
CA THR A 131 -5.06 1.19 27.95
C THR A 131 -5.02 2.21 29.08
N THR A 132 -5.77 3.30 28.97
CA THR A 132 -5.82 4.36 30.00
C THR A 132 -6.65 3.94 31.23
N ASP A 133 -7.72 3.21 31.04
CA ASP A 133 -8.58 2.68 32.12
C ASP A 133 -8.15 1.25 32.46
N LYS A 134 -7.22 1.13 33.42
CA LYS A 134 -6.73 -0.17 33.89
C LYS A 134 -7.79 -0.98 34.66
N ILE A 135 -8.77 -0.33 35.25
CA ILE A 135 -9.84 -1.00 36.02
C ILE A 135 -10.90 -1.50 35.07
N GLY A 136 -11.39 -0.65 34.18
CA GLY A 136 -12.41 -1.00 33.20
C GLY A 136 -11.96 -2.07 32.19
N PHE A 137 -10.63 -2.16 31.95
CA PHE A 137 -10.03 -3.13 31.02
C PHE A 137 -9.15 -4.19 31.73
N ALA A 138 -9.34 -4.40 33.06
CA ALA A 138 -8.52 -5.32 33.85
C ALA A 138 -8.48 -6.77 33.31
N GLY A 139 -9.49 -7.19 32.57
CA GLY A 139 -9.57 -8.54 31.97
C GLY A 139 -9.15 -8.63 30.53
N ILE A 140 -8.64 -7.53 29.91
CA ILE A 140 -8.28 -7.56 28.49
C ILE A 140 -6.90 -8.20 28.29
N ASP A 141 -6.82 -9.14 27.36
CA ASP A 141 -5.53 -9.64 26.89
C ASP A 141 -4.96 -8.69 25.84
N LEU A 142 -3.94 -7.88 26.22
CA LEU A 142 -3.30 -6.91 25.33
C LEU A 142 -2.71 -7.57 24.08
N ALA A 143 -2.29 -8.84 24.16
CA ALA A 143 -1.67 -9.53 23.03
C ALA A 143 -2.66 -9.79 21.89
N THR A 144 -3.96 -9.92 22.18
CA THR A 144 -5.00 -10.19 21.18
C THR A 144 -5.66 -8.93 20.64
N HIS A 145 -5.31 -7.75 21.18
CA HIS A 145 -5.92 -6.47 20.82
C HIS A 145 -4.97 -5.51 20.07
N GLY A 146 -3.94 -6.04 19.42
CA GLY A 146 -3.11 -5.29 18.49
C GLY A 146 -3.90 -4.78 17.28
N LEU A 147 -3.34 -3.81 16.55
CA LEU A 147 -3.90 -3.35 15.27
C LEU A 147 -4.01 -4.52 14.28
N VAL A 148 -5.06 -4.49 13.47
CA VAL A 148 -5.28 -5.52 12.45
C VAL A 148 -4.22 -5.36 11.36
N ARG A 149 -3.38 -6.39 11.17
CA ARG A 149 -2.33 -6.41 10.16
C ARG A 149 -2.92 -6.52 8.76
N LEU A 150 -2.30 -5.77 7.84
CA LEU A 150 -2.53 -5.88 6.41
C LEU A 150 -1.28 -6.48 5.76
N PRO A 151 -1.42 -7.38 4.76
CA PRO A 151 -0.29 -7.84 3.99
C PRO A 151 0.44 -6.66 3.35
N SER A 152 1.77 -6.63 3.47
CA SER A 152 2.59 -5.53 2.99
C SER A 152 3.97 -6.00 2.56
N ALA A 153 4.60 -5.25 1.66
CA ALA A 153 5.96 -5.49 1.22
C ALA A 153 6.68 -4.17 0.93
N GLU A 154 7.99 -4.18 1.12
CA GLU A 154 8.92 -3.21 0.57
C GLU A 154 9.75 -3.94 -0.49
N LYS A 155 9.67 -3.50 -1.74
CA LYS A 155 10.31 -4.16 -2.86
C LYS A 155 10.64 -3.15 -3.96
N HIS A 156 11.80 -3.29 -4.63
CA HIS A 156 12.25 -2.39 -5.71
C HIS A 156 12.25 -0.90 -5.31
N GLY A 157 12.58 -0.57 -4.05
CA GLY A 157 12.51 0.79 -3.55
C GLY A 157 11.09 1.35 -3.40
N MET A 158 10.08 0.50 -3.37
CA MET A 158 8.67 0.87 -3.28
C MET A 158 7.96 0.15 -2.15
N LEU A 159 6.92 0.80 -1.64
CA LEU A 159 6.04 0.33 -0.58
C LEU A 159 4.73 -0.20 -1.18
N PHE A 160 4.30 -1.37 -0.75
CA PHE A 160 3.07 -2.00 -1.19
C PHE A 160 2.21 -2.46 -0.02
N VAL A 161 0.89 -2.40 -0.18
CA VAL A 161 -0.09 -2.95 0.76
C VAL A 161 -1.20 -3.66 0.00
N GLN A 162 -1.71 -4.75 0.54
CA GLN A 162 -3.01 -5.28 0.18
C GLN A 162 -4.02 -4.75 1.20
N PRO A 163 -4.96 -3.85 0.81
CA PRO A 163 -5.86 -3.18 1.76
C PRO A 163 -7.03 -4.08 2.19
N LYS A 164 -6.69 -5.30 2.58
CA LYS A 164 -7.60 -6.34 3.05
C LYS A 164 -6.88 -7.20 4.08
N PRO A 165 -7.43 -7.36 5.28
CA PRO A 165 -6.83 -8.23 6.28
C PRO A 165 -6.64 -9.65 5.74
N ALA A 166 -5.49 -10.25 6.03
CA ALA A 166 -5.27 -11.65 5.74
C ALA A 166 -6.26 -12.51 6.54
N ARG A 167 -6.74 -13.60 5.95
CA ARG A 167 -7.51 -14.61 6.66
C ARG A 167 -6.59 -15.41 7.56
N GLU A 168 -7.18 -16.13 8.50
CA GLU A 168 -6.41 -17.03 9.35
C GLU A 168 -5.62 -18.03 8.50
N GLY A 169 -4.29 -18.11 8.74
CA GLY A 169 -3.37 -18.96 7.97
C GLY A 169 -2.86 -18.35 6.65
N GLU A 170 -3.36 -17.21 6.19
CA GLU A 170 -2.81 -16.52 5.01
C GLU A 170 -1.53 -15.74 5.36
N SER A 171 -0.65 -15.59 4.36
CA SER A 171 0.60 -14.83 4.51
C SER A 171 0.34 -13.33 4.68
N LEU A 172 1.15 -12.72 5.54
CA LEU A 172 1.25 -11.25 5.65
C LEU A 172 2.32 -10.66 4.72
N SER A 173 3.06 -11.50 4.00
CA SER A 173 4.00 -11.08 2.97
C SER A 173 3.30 -11.06 1.61
N LEU A 174 3.55 -10.02 0.80
CA LEU A 174 3.03 -9.91 -0.56
C LEU A 174 4.09 -10.39 -1.55
N ASP A 175 3.67 -11.22 -2.50
CA ASP A 175 4.45 -11.57 -3.68
C ASP A 175 4.24 -10.47 -4.75
N VAL A 176 4.99 -9.38 -4.60
CA VAL A 176 4.94 -8.24 -5.51
C VAL A 176 5.46 -8.61 -6.90
N ASP A 177 6.51 -9.44 -6.96
CA ASP A 177 7.13 -9.82 -8.23
C ASP A 177 6.18 -10.63 -9.12
N SER A 178 5.42 -11.56 -8.56
CA SER A 178 4.36 -12.26 -9.30
C SER A 178 3.28 -11.31 -9.83
N SER A 179 2.94 -10.27 -9.07
CA SER A 179 1.95 -9.26 -9.51
C SER A 179 2.49 -8.35 -10.61
N LEU A 180 3.78 -8.02 -10.58
CA LEU A 180 4.47 -7.18 -11.57
C LEU A 180 4.84 -7.97 -12.82
N GLY A 181 5.07 -9.28 -12.72
CA GLY A 181 5.53 -10.11 -13.82
C GLY A 181 6.85 -9.60 -14.40
N ALA A 182 6.94 -9.45 -15.72
CA ALA A 182 8.16 -9.00 -16.40
C ALA A 182 8.62 -7.59 -15.99
N PHE A 183 7.72 -6.73 -15.52
CA PHE A 183 8.06 -5.36 -15.08
C PHE A 183 8.94 -5.33 -13.82
N ALA A 184 8.96 -6.39 -13.01
CA ALA A 184 9.84 -6.46 -11.83
C ALA A 184 11.32 -6.20 -12.20
N ASN A 185 11.79 -6.83 -13.29
CA ASN A 185 13.17 -6.63 -13.79
C ASN A 185 13.43 -5.20 -14.27
N ASP A 186 12.43 -4.56 -14.88
CA ASP A 186 12.56 -3.17 -15.34
C ASP A 186 12.67 -2.22 -14.14
N LEU A 187 11.89 -2.45 -13.07
CA LEU A 187 11.94 -1.67 -11.84
C LEU A 187 13.30 -1.76 -11.13
N ASP A 188 13.93 -2.94 -11.08
CA ASP A 188 15.28 -3.10 -10.53
C ASP A 188 16.31 -2.22 -11.24
N SER A 189 16.13 -2.01 -12.56
CA SER A 189 17.02 -1.16 -13.35
C SER A 189 16.94 0.34 -12.98
N LEU A 190 15.84 0.77 -12.37
CA LEU A 190 15.60 2.17 -11.97
C LEU A 190 16.31 2.55 -10.66
N LYS A 191 16.78 1.56 -9.87
CA LYS A 191 17.48 1.77 -8.59
C LYS A 191 16.78 2.76 -7.68
N LEU A 192 15.48 2.54 -7.44
CA LEU A 192 14.63 3.44 -6.63
C LEU A 192 14.91 3.36 -5.13
N ASP A 193 15.77 2.46 -4.70
CA ASP A 193 16.19 2.19 -3.32
C ASP A 193 17.50 2.86 -2.92
N THR A 194 18.07 3.69 -3.82
CA THR A 194 19.35 4.41 -3.62
C THR A 194 19.17 5.87 -3.30
#